data_c67e3f94450cdeb43f74760f37790a78
#
_entry.id   c67e3f94450cdeb43f74760f37790a78
#
_cell.length_a   1.000
_cell.length_b   1.000
_cell.length_c   1.000
_cell.angle_alpha   90.00
_cell.angle_beta   90.00
_cell.angle_gamma   90.00
#
_symmetry.space_group_name_H-M   'P 1'
#
loop_
_entity.id
_entity.type
_entity.pdbx_description
1 polymer ?
#
loop_
_entity_poly.entity_id
_entity_poly.type
_entity_poly.pdbx_seq_one_letter_code
_entity_poly.pdbx_strand_id
1 'polypeptide(L)'
;MSATPTSTDWLSHRPEIRVLDCTIRDGGLMNNHHFDDHVVKAVYEACIASGIDYMEIGYRASSKDIKLGEHGCWKYCREEDIRRIVGDNATSVKLSIMADAGKCDYQEDIPAKKNSLIDLVRVACYVHQVPLALDMLKDARDKGYETTVNLMAVTTVGDCELEAALELLAPSE
;
A
#
# COMPACT_ATOMS: atom_id res chain seq x y z
N MET A 1 -9.37 -5.29 48.59
CA MET A 1 -8.04 -5.69 48.11
C MET A 1 -8.01 -5.50 46.61
N SER A 2 -7.38 -4.47 46.14
CA SER A 2 -7.24 -4.18 44.71
C SER A 2 -6.11 -5.09 44.17
N ALA A 3 -6.47 -6.00 43.26
CA ALA A 3 -5.46 -6.82 42.56
C ALA A 3 -4.59 -5.88 41.72
N THR A 4 -3.29 -5.90 41.99
CA THR A 4 -2.30 -5.25 41.12
C THR A 4 -2.34 -5.96 39.77
N PRO A 5 -2.52 -5.27 38.62
CA PRO A 5 -2.50 -5.91 37.31
C PRO A 5 -1.13 -6.59 37.11
N THR A 6 -1.15 -7.86 36.73
CA THR A 6 0.07 -8.58 36.38
C THR A 6 0.66 -7.94 35.14
N SER A 7 1.99 -7.83 35.08
CA SER A 7 2.74 -7.08 34.03
C SER A 7 2.54 -7.53 32.58
N THR A 8 1.67 -8.49 32.34
CA THR A 8 1.36 -9.06 31.01
C THR A 8 0.01 -8.64 30.44
N ASP A 9 -0.84 -7.95 31.20
CA ASP A 9 -2.19 -7.57 30.73
C ASP A 9 -2.23 -6.57 29.58
N TRP A 10 -1.12 -5.88 29.31
CA TRP A 10 -0.97 -4.97 28.17
C TRP A 10 -0.43 -5.64 26.90
N LEU A 11 0.06 -6.90 27.00
CA LEU A 11 0.57 -7.71 25.88
C LEU A 11 -0.52 -8.69 25.37
N SER A 12 -1.74 -8.21 25.17
CA SER A 12 -2.80 -9.03 24.63
C SER A 12 -2.69 -9.10 23.10
N HIS A 13 -2.76 -10.30 22.55
CA HIS A 13 -2.90 -10.48 21.10
C HIS A 13 -4.24 -9.86 20.65
N ARG A 14 -4.18 -8.98 19.65
CA ARG A 14 -5.30 -8.24 19.07
C ARG A 14 -5.50 -8.74 17.64
N PRO A 15 -6.25 -9.81 17.40
CA PRO A 15 -6.39 -10.45 16.08
C PRO A 15 -7.09 -9.55 15.05
N GLU A 16 -7.78 -8.51 15.50
CA GLU A 16 -8.40 -7.49 14.66
C GLU A 16 -7.39 -6.48 14.09
N ILE A 17 -6.18 -6.39 14.67
CA ILE A 17 -5.12 -5.49 14.19
C ILE A 17 -4.34 -6.21 13.09
N ARG A 18 -4.21 -5.55 11.94
CA ARG A 18 -3.38 -6.00 10.83
C ARG A 18 -2.14 -5.13 10.72
N VAL A 19 -1.01 -5.78 10.51
CA VAL A 19 0.29 -5.09 10.39
C VAL A 19 0.70 -5.05 8.92
N LEU A 20 1.03 -3.84 8.45
CA LEU A 20 1.52 -3.61 7.10
C LEU A 20 2.95 -3.07 7.18
N ASP A 21 3.90 -3.79 6.57
CA ASP A 21 5.28 -3.34 6.39
C ASP A 21 5.38 -2.45 5.15
N CYS A 22 6.02 -1.28 5.29
CA CYS A 22 6.24 -0.33 4.21
C CYS A 22 7.72 -0.13 3.88
N THR A 23 8.61 -0.99 4.34
CA THR A 23 10.08 -0.79 4.26
C THR A 23 10.54 -0.50 2.83
N ILE A 24 10.09 -1.28 1.85
CA ILE A 24 10.51 -1.09 0.46
C ILE A 24 9.82 0.13 -0.17
N ARG A 25 8.51 0.27 0.02
CA ARG A 25 7.77 1.40 -0.58
C ARG A 25 8.29 2.74 -0.06
N ASP A 26 8.39 2.89 1.26
CA ASP A 26 8.76 4.14 1.92
C ASP A 26 10.26 4.41 1.82
N GLY A 27 11.09 3.39 2.05
CA GLY A 27 12.54 3.48 1.88
C GLY A 27 12.95 3.85 0.45
N GLY A 28 12.14 3.49 -0.54
CA GLY A 28 12.32 3.86 -1.95
C GLY A 28 12.37 5.36 -2.20
N LEU A 29 11.77 6.17 -1.33
CA LEU A 29 11.84 7.64 -1.43
C LEU A 29 13.26 8.17 -1.20
N MET A 30 14.12 7.42 -0.50
CA MET A 30 15.48 7.82 -0.19
C MET A 30 16.50 7.44 -1.28
N ASN A 31 16.18 6.46 -2.13
CA ASN A 31 17.09 5.92 -3.15
C ASN A 31 16.49 5.86 -4.55
N ASN A 32 15.45 6.66 -4.82
CA ASN A 32 14.70 6.66 -6.07
C ASN A 32 14.18 5.26 -6.45
N HIS A 33 13.78 4.47 -5.47
CA HIS A 33 13.24 3.10 -5.61
C HIS A 33 14.24 2.10 -6.24
N HIS A 34 15.54 2.37 -6.12
CA HIS A 34 16.60 1.45 -6.51
C HIS A 34 16.96 0.54 -5.35
N PHE A 35 16.41 -0.65 -5.35
CA PHE A 35 16.78 -1.74 -4.45
C PHE A 35 17.27 -2.93 -5.26
N ASP A 36 18.34 -3.54 -4.81
CA ASP A 36 18.77 -4.83 -5.34
C ASP A 36 17.75 -5.92 -4.96
N ASP A 37 17.54 -6.87 -5.84
CA ASP A 37 16.58 -7.96 -5.66
C ASP A 37 16.79 -8.73 -4.35
N HIS A 38 18.04 -8.94 -3.93
CA HIS A 38 18.34 -9.64 -2.68
C HIS A 38 17.88 -8.88 -1.43
N VAL A 39 17.84 -7.54 -1.47
CA VAL A 39 17.33 -6.70 -0.36
C VAL A 39 15.83 -6.84 -0.25
N VAL A 40 15.11 -6.69 -1.38
CA VAL A 40 13.64 -6.83 -1.41
C VAL A 40 13.22 -8.23 -0.99
N LYS A 41 13.95 -9.25 -1.44
CA LYS A 41 13.72 -10.64 -1.06
C LYS A 41 13.94 -10.87 0.44
N ALA A 42 15.02 -10.31 1.01
CA ALA A 42 15.28 -10.42 2.44
C ALA A 42 14.18 -9.75 3.30
N VAL A 43 13.66 -8.59 2.88
CA VAL A 43 12.51 -7.95 3.55
C VAL A 43 11.25 -8.82 3.44
N TYR A 44 10.96 -9.37 2.27
CA TYR A 44 9.83 -10.27 2.09
C TYR A 44 9.93 -11.52 2.99
N GLU A 45 11.10 -12.17 3.04
CA GLU A 45 11.35 -13.32 3.91
C GLU A 45 11.22 -12.95 5.40
N ALA A 46 11.68 -11.75 5.79
CA ALA A 46 11.52 -11.24 7.14
C ALA A 46 10.04 -11.00 7.50
N CYS A 47 9.23 -10.47 6.58
CA CYS A 47 7.79 -10.30 6.76
C CYS A 47 7.10 -11.65 7.00
N ILE A 48 7.46 -12.69 6.22
CA ILE A 48 6.94 -14.05 6.43
C ILE A 48 7.31 -14.58 7.80
N ALA A 49 8.60 -14.49 8.17
CA ALA A 49 9.12 -15.02 9.44
C ALA A 49 8.51 -14.31 10.67
N SER A 50 8.17 -13.02 10.52
CA SER A 50 7.60 -12.19 11.61
C SER A 50 6.07 -12.25 11.69
N GLY A 51 5.39 -12.93 10.76
CA GLY A 51 3.93 -13.02 10.73
C GLY A 51 3.25 -11.68 10.37
N ILE A 52 3.91 -10.85 9.56
CA ILE A 52 3.34 -9.61 9.00
C ILE A 52 2.18 -9.95 8.08
N ASP A 53 1.07 -9.21 8.17
CA ASP A 53 -0.13 -9.46 7.36
C ASP A 53 0.04 -8.98 5.92
N TYR A 54 0.63 -7.77 5.73
CA TYR A 54 0.81 -7.13 4.42
C TYR A 54 2.23 -6.60 4.25
N MET A 55 2.79 -6.75 3.05
CA MET A 55 4.02 -6.08 2.64
C MET A 55 3.71 -5.12 1.50
N GLU A 56 3.93 -3.81 1.69
CA GLU A 56 3.84 -2.81 0.63
C GLU A 56 5.15 -2.76 -0.14
N ILE A 57 5.17 -3.46 -1.28
CA ILE A 57 6.38 -3.74 -2.03
C ILE A 57 6.87 -2.56 -2.89
N GLY A 58 6.03 -1.55 -3.11
CA GLY A 58 6.42 -0.32 -3.82
C GLY A 58 5.22 0.48 -4.31
N TYR A 59 5.46 1.27 -5.36
CA TYR A 59 4.44 2.09 -6.00
C TYR A 59 3.93 1.48 -7.31
N ARG A 60 2.74 1.91 -7.73
CA ARG A 60 2.23 1.74 -9.08
C ARG A 60 2.13 3.12 -9.74
N ALA A 61 3.28 3.70 -10.11
CA ALA A 61 3.31 4.93 -10.89
C ALA A 61 3.01 4.65 -12.36
N SER A 62 2.58 5.68 -13.10
CA SER A 62 2.23 5.54 -14.49
C SER A 62 3.40 5.05 -15.34
N SER A 63 3.13 4.03 -16.13
CA SER A 63 4.07 3.50 -17.12
C SER A 63 4.39 4.48 -18.25
N LYS A 64 3.53 5.50 -18.45
CA LYS A 64 3.71 6.54 -19.45
C LYS A 64 4.80 7.55 -19.05
N ASP A 65 5.09 7.69 -17.76
CA ASP A 65 6.06 8.63 -17.22
C ASP A 65 7.44 8.00 -16.96
N ILE A 66 7.69 6.80 -17.50
CA ILE A 66 8.96 6.10 -17.31
C ILE A 66 10.07 6.86 -18.00
N LYS A 67 10.92 7.50 -17.19
CA LYS A 67 12.21 8.02 -17.61
C LYS A 67 13.28 6.99 -17.29
N LEU A 68 13.91 6.45 -18.32
CA LEU A 68 14.94 5.42 -18.17
C LEU A 68 16.04 5.88 -17.20
N GLY A 69 16.26 5.09 -16.14
CA GLY A 69 17.34 5.30 -15.16
C GLY A 69 17.06 6.33 -14.07
N GLU A 70 15.93 7.05 -14.10
CA GLU A 70 15.60 8.01 -13.03
C GLU A 70 15.09 7.28 -11.77
N HIS A 71 14.30 6.22 -11.94
CA HIS A 71 13.76 5.43 -10.84
C HIS A 71 13.96 3.93 -11.05
N GLY A 72 14.11 3.21 -9.93
CA GLY A 72 14.14 1.76 -9.91
C GLY A 72 12.76 1.13 -10.19
N CYS A 73 12.74 -0.18 -10.45
CA CYS A 73 11.53 -0.92 -10.82
C CYS A 73 10.44 -0.89 -9.72
N TRP A 74 10.81 -0.69 -8.46
CA TRP A 74 9.87 -0.62 -7.33
C TRP A 74 9.04 0.67 -7.28
N LYS A 75 9.32 1.64 -8.17
CA LYS A 75 8.43 2.76 -8.47
C LYS A 75 7.22 2.34 -9.29
N TYR A 76 7.36 1.31 -10.09
CA TYR A 76 6.33 0.86 -11.05
C TYR A 76 5.73 -0.50 -10.67
N CYS A 77 6.44 -1.31 -9.91
CA CYS A 77 6.04 -2.64 -9.43
C CYS A 77 5.32 -3.48 -10.49
N ARG A 78 5.97 -3.69 -11.65
CA ARG A 78 5.41 -4.54 -12.69
C ARG A 78 5.28 -5.98 -12.20
N GLU A 79 4.34 -6.72 -12.74
CA GLU A 79 4.08 -8.09 -12.29
C GLU A 79 5.31 -9.02 -12.45
N GLU A 80 6.13 -8.80 -13.49
CA GLU A 80 7.39 -9.52 -13.68
C GLU A 80 8.40 -9.22 -12.57
N ASP A 81 8.50 -7.97 -12.10
CA ASP A 81 9.41 -7.58 -11.03
C ASP A 81 9.00 -8.19 -9.70
N ILE A 82 7.70 -8.13 -9.39
CA ILE A 82 7.12 -8.72 -8.19
C ILE A 82 7.35 -10.24 -8.22
N ARG A 83 7.00 -10.92 -9.31
CA ARG A 83 7.13 -12.37 -9.46
C ARG A 83 8.57 -12.85 -9.36
N ARG A 84 9.53 -12.07 -9.83
CA ARG A 84 10.96 -12.37 -9.71
C ARG A 84 11.41 -12.52 -8.25
N ILE A 85 10.78 -11.79 -7.31
CA ILE A 85 11.10 -11.82 -5.88
C ILE A 85 10.29 -12.87 -5.13
N VAL A 86 8.97 -12.86 -5.31
CA VAL A 86 8.05 -13.62 -4.45
C VAL A 86 7.57 -14.94 -5.09
N GLY A 87 7.91 -15.20 -6.37
CA GLY A 87 7.37 -16.33 -7.12
C GLY A 87 5.85 -16.20 -7.27
N ASP A 88 5.11 -17.25 -6.92
CA ASP A 88 3.65 -17.24 -6.93
C ASP A 88 3.02 -16.83 -5.58
N ASN A 89 3.85 -16.31 -4.66
CA ASN A 89 3.45 -15.90 -3.30
C ASN A 89 2.57 -16.94 -2.57
N ALA A 90 3.05 -18.16 -2.46
CA ALA A 90 2.38 -19.23 -1.73
C ALA A 90 2.58 -19.09 -0.20
N THR A 91 2.41 -17.88 0.35
CA THR A 91 2.59 -17.58 1.78
C THR A 91 1.36 -16.88 2.34
N SER A 92 1.35 -16.63 3.67
CA SER A 92 0.28 -15.87 4.33
C SER A 92 0.40 -14.36 4.14
N VAL A 93 1.57 -13.84 3.73
CA VAL A 93 1.79 -12.41 3.54
C VAL A 93 1.08 -11.94 2.27
N LYS A 94 0.15 -11.02 2.44
CA LYS A 94 -0.50 -10.34 1.32
C LYS A 94 0.39 -9.22 0.79
N LEU A 95 0.38 -9.02 -0.54
CA LEU A 95 1.15 -7.98 -1.16
C LEU A 95 0.32 -6.72 -1.37
N SER A 96 0.91 -5.57 -1.11
CA SER A 96 0.31 -4.26 -1.30
C SER A 96 1.16 -3.38 -2.20
N ILE A 97 0.51 -2.47 -2.91
CA ILE A 97 1.13 -1.35 -3.61
C ILE A 97 0.47 -0.04 -3.23
N MET A 98 1.22 1.06 -3.36
CA MET A 98 0.66 2.41 -3.28
C MET A 98 0.49 3.00 -4.67
N ALA A 99 -0.69 3.60 -4.92
CA ALA A 99 -1.00 4.34 -6.13
C ALA A 99 -1.37 5.78 -5.77
N ASP A 100 -0.55 6.75 -6.18
CA ASP A 100 -0.80 8.16 -5.91
C ASP A 100 -1.85 8.71 -6.86
N ALA A 101 -2.85 9.40 -6.34
CA ALA A 101 -3.86 10.08 -7.14
C ALA A 101 -3.19 11.13 -8.07
N GLY A 102 -3.48 11.00 -9.36
CA GLY A 102 -2.89 11.86 -10.40
C GLY A 102 -1.49 11.47 -10.88
N LYS A 103 -0.88 10.39 -10.33
CA LYS A 103 0.43 9.86 -10.78
C LYS A 103 0.38 8.41 -11.25
N CYS A 104 -0.80 7.82 -11.29
CA CYS A 104 -1.08 6.48 -11.78
C CYS A 104 -2.21 6.57 -12.80
N ASP A 105 -2.05 5.98 -13.96
CA ASP A 105 -3.15 5.71 -14.87
C ASP A 105 -3.84 4.42 -14.39
N TYR A 106 -4.67 4.56 -13.36
CA TYR A 106 -5.21 3.43 -12.61
C TYR A 106 -6.03 2.46 -13.46
N GLN A 107 -6.62 2.95 -14.55
CA GLN A 107 -7.39 2.11 -15.47
C GLN A 107 -6.49 1.15 -16.26
N GLU A 108 -5.30 1.61 -16.66
CA GLU A 108 -4.34 0.89 -17.47
C GLU A 108 -3.26 0.20 -16.63
N ASP A 109 -2.69 0.93 -15.64
CA ASP A 109 -1.54 0.46 -14.86
C ASP A 109 -1.91 -0.58 -13.78
N ILE A 110 -3.17 -0.62 -13.32
CA ILE A 110 -3.65 -1.62 -12.36
C ILE A 110 -4.45 -2.69 -13.10
N PRO A 111 -3.86 -3.88 -13.33
CA PRO A 111 -4.53 -4.97 -14.04
C PRO A 111 -5.68 -5.57 -13.21
N ALA A 112 -6.51 -6.41 -13.78
CA ALA A 112 -7.47 -7.19 -13.01
C ALA A 112 -6.75 -8.12 -12.02
N LYS A 113 -7.28 -8.30 -10.79
CA LYS A 113 -6.67 -9.09 -9.70
C LYS A 113 -6.22 -10.48 -10.12
N LYS A 114 -6.98 -11.16 -10.99
CA LYS A 114 -6.62 -12.48 -11.51
C LYS A 114 -5.28 -12.54 -12.27
N ASN A 115 -4.77 -11.39 -12.71
CA ASN A 115 -3.51 -11.25 -13.43
C ASN A 115 -2.39 -10.65 -12.56
N SER A 116 -2.64 -10.44 -11.27
CA SER A 116 -1.73 -9.75 -10.35
C SER A 116 -1.50 -10.56 -9.09
N LEU A 117 -0.29 -10.48 -8.55
CA LEU A 117 0.07 -11.00 -7.23
C LEU A 117 -0.29 -10.03 -6.10
N ILE A 118 -0.65 -8.78 -6.42
CA ILE A 118 -1.06 -7.77 -5.44
C ILE A 118 -2.45 -8.11 -4.89
N ASP A 119 -2.63 -7.96 -3.59
CA ASP A 119 -3.89 -8.18 -2.88
C ASP A 119 -4.57 -6.86 -2.52
N LEU A 120 -3.78 -5.86 -2.14
CA LEU A 120 -4.25 -4.58 -1.62
C LEU A 120 -3.70 -3.41 -2.45
N VAL A 121 -4.59 -2.54 -2.93
CA VAL A 121 -4.23 -1.25 -3.54
C VAL A 121 -4.51 -0.15 -2.52
N ARG A 122 -3.46 0.59 -2.14
CA ARG A 122 -3.57 1.76 -1.24
C ARG A 122 -3.48 3.02 -2.07
N VAL A 123 -4.57 3.78 -2.11
CA VAL A 123 -4.61 5.06 -2.86
C VAL A 123 -4.15 6.19 -1.95
N ALA A 124 -3.04 6.85 -2.31
CA ALA A 124 -2.58 8.03 -1.61
C ALA A 124 -3.10 9.30 -2.31
N CYS A 125 -3.67 10.22 -1.54
CA CYS A 125 -4.21 11.46 -2.08
C CYS A 125 -4.12 12.60 -1.06
N TYR A 126 -4.08 13.83 -1.57
CA TYR A 126 -4.36 15.01 -0.77
C TYR A 126 -5.88 15.21 -0.63
N VAL A 127 -6.31 16.02 0.35
CA VAL A 127 -7.73 16.27 0.63
C VAL A 127 -8.50 16.71 -0.63
N HIS A 128 -7.96 17.62 -1.42
CA HIS A 128 -8.57 18.08 -2.66
C HIS A 128 -8.66 17.02 -3.78
N GLN A 129 -7.95 15.90 -3.64
CA GLN A 129 -7.94 14.79 -4.61
C GLN A 129 -8.89 13.65 -4.21
N VAL A 130 -9.63 13.76 -3.11
CA VAL A 130 -10.54 12.71 -2.62
C VAL A 130 -11.52 12.24 -3.70
N PRO A 131 -12.16 13.09 -4.53
CA PRO A 131 -13.03 12.60 -5.59
C PRO A 131 -12.33 11.65 -6.57
N LEU A 132 -11.10 12.00 -7.01
CA LEU A 132 -10.29 11.12 -7.87
C LEU A 132 -9.90 9.82 -7.15
N ALA A 133 -9.55 9.92 -5.86
CA ALA A 133 -9.20 8.74 -5.07
C ALA A 133 -10.38 7.77 -4.95
N LEU A 134 -11.62 8.27 -4.82
CA LEU A 134 -12.83 7.45 -4.81
C LEU A 134 -13.03 6.69 -6.12
N ASP A 135 -12.79 7.34 -7.27
CA ASP A 135 -12.83 6.68 -8.59
C ASP A 135 -11.78 5.57 -8.69
N MET A 136 -10.55 5.84 -8.21
CA MET A 136 -9.47 4.85 -8.17
C MET A 136 -9.81 3.67 -7.26
N LEU A 137 -10.34 3.93 -6.06
CA LEU A 137 -10.77 2.89 -5.12
C LEU A 137 -11.88 2.03 -5.70
N LYS A 138 -12.86 2.66 -6.38
CA LYS A 138 -13.94 1.94 -7.04
C LYS A 138 -13.41 1.04 -8.15
N ASP A 139 -12.57 1.57 -9.03
CA ASP A 139 -11.96 0.79 -10.13
C ASP A 139 -11.16 -0.40 -9.59
N ALA A 140 -10.34 -0.19 -8.56
CA ALA A 140 -9.55 -1.26 -7.95
C ALA A 140 -10.46 -2.34 -7.30
N ARG A 141 -11.54 -1.95 -6.61
CA ARG A 141 -12.53 -2.90 -6.07
C ARG A 141 -13.24 -3.68 -7.16
N ASP A 142 -13.67 -3.01 -8.23
CA ASP A 142 -14.32 -3.66 -9.37
C ASP A 142 -13.36 -4.65 -10.07
N LYS A 143 -12.06 -4.43 -10.02
CA LYS A 143 -11.01 -5.34 -10.48
C LYS A 143 -10.70 -6.49 -9.51
N GLY A 144 -11.25 -6.46 -8.27
CA GLY A 144 -11.17 -7.54 -7.27
C GLY A 144 -10.12 -7.35 -6.19
N TYR A 145 -9.58 -6.14 -6.00
CA TYR A 145 -8.60 -5.82 -4.96
C TYR A 145 -9.25 -5.43 -3.64
N GLU A 146 -8.55 -5.70 -2.53
CA GLU A 146 -8.73 -4.95 -1.29
C GLU A 146 -8.26 -3.51 -1.50
N THR A 147 -8.91 -2.54 -0.86
CA THR A 147 -8.57 -1.13 -1.06
C THR A 147 -8.54 -0.34 0.23
N THR A 148 -7.62 0.62 0.32
CA THR A 148 -7.59 1.62 1.39
C THR A 148 -7.23 2.98 0.81
N VAL A 149 -7.64 4.06 1.51
CA VAL A 149 -7.20 5.43 1.22
C VAL A 149 -6.17 5.88 2.24
N ASN A 150 -5.17 6.64 1.79
CA ASN A 150 -4.15 7.26 2.61
C ASN A 150 -4.19 8.78 2.38
N LEU A 151 -4.85 9.51 3.29
CA LEU A 151 -4.91 10.98 3.24
C LEU A 151 -3.56 11.56 3.67
N MET A 152 -2.94 12.33 2.77
CA MET A 152 -1.64 12.96 2.99
C MET A 152 -1.80 14.40 3.47
N ALA A 153 -0.82 14.85 4.27
CA ALA A 153 -0.67 16.23 4.72
C ALA A 153 -1.93 16.85 5.36
N VAL A 154 -2.69 16.06 6.10
CA VAL A 154 -3.95 16.47 6.74
C VAL A 154 -3.77 17.68 7.69
N THR A 155 -2.58 17.86 8.24
CA THR A 155 -2.25 19.00 9.12
C THR A 155 -2.08 20.33 8.38
N THR A 156 -2.10 20.33 7.06
CA THR A 156 -1.94 21.54 6.22
C THR A 156 -3.25 22.08 5.68
N VAL A 157 -4.37 21.43 5.97
CA VAL A 157 -5.72 21.83 5.54
C VAL A 157 -6.56 22.31 6.72
N GLY A 158 -7.58 23.12 6.45
CA GLY A 158 -8.53 23.56 7.47
C GLY A 158 -9.50 22.45 7.87
N ASP A 159 -10.03 22.55 9.11
CA ASP A 159 -10.95 21.53 9.66
C ASP A 159 -12.17 21.30 8.76
N CYS A 160 -12.78 22.36 8.23
CA CYS A 160 -13.95 22.25 7.34
C CYS A 160 -13.64 21.48 6.03
N GLU A 161 -12.43 21.66 5.47
CA GLU A 161 -12.02 20.93 4.27
C GLU A 161 -11.79 19.44 4.58
N LEU A 162 -11.18 19.16 5.73
CA LEU A 162 -10.98 17.80 6.19
C LEU A 162 -12.31 17.09 6.48
N GLU A 163 -13.23 17.76 7.18
CA GLU A 163 -14.57 17.23 7.48
C GLU A 163 -15.33 16.90 6.20
N ALA A 164 -15.35 17.82 5.21
CA ALA A 164 -15.98 17.58 3.92
C ALA A 164 -15.38 16.39 3.17
N ALA A 165 -14.07 16.22 3.23
CA ALA A 165 -13.40 15.07 2.62
C ALA A 165 -13.75 13.76 3.33
N LEU A 166 -13.82 13.75 4.66
CA LEU A 166 -14.23 12.58 5.45
C LEU A 166 -15.68 12.20 5.20
N GLU A 167 -16.58 13.18 5.02
CA GLU A 167 -17.99 12.93 4.63
C GLU A 167 -18.10 12.24 3.27
N LEU A 168 -17.24 12.58 2.30
CA LEU A 168 -17.18 11.91 1.01
C LEU A 168 -16.69 10.46 1.11
N LEU A 169 -15.80 10.19 2.06
CA LEU A 169 -15.22 8.85 2.27
C LEU A 169 -16.15 7.93 3.09
N ALA A 170 -16.97 8.49 3.96
CA ALA A 170 -17.82 7.74 4.89
C ALA A 170 -18.86 6.80 4.24
N PRO A 171 -19.51 7.13 3.11
CA PRO A 171 -20.53 6.27 2.49
C PRO A 171 -19.99 5.19 1.56
N SER A 172 -18.69 5.03 1.44
CA SER A 172 -18.10 4.07 0.50
C SER A 172 -17.98 2.64 1.06
N GLU A 173 -18.93 2.23 1.95
CA GLU A 173 -19.09 0.85 2.40
C GLU A 173 -19.54 -0.09 1.28
#